data_e5c9a8d31b14b170eca6275b2a21e328
#
_entry.id   e5c9a8d31b14b170eca6275b2a21e328
#
_cell.length_a   1.000
_cell.length_b   1.000
_cell.length_c   1.000
_cell.angle_alpha   90.00
_cell.angle_beta   90.00
_cell.angle_gamma   90.00
#
_symmetry.space_group_name_H-M   'P 1'
#
loop_
_entity.id
_entity.type
_entity.pdbx_description
1 polymer ?
#
loop_
_entity_poly.entity_id
_entity_poly.type
_entity_poly.pdbx_seq_one_letter_code
_entity_poly.pdbx_strand_id
1 'polypeptide(L)' 'MGYCSSPSVPYGGAPSKPSAPYCVNEWNNTHTCDDWTIDSYQNDLRNYQYEVERFIDDLQDYLRDAQDYVNCEIRSLN' A
#
# COMPACT_ATOMS: atom_id res chain seq x y z
N MET A 1 -4.34 24.66 27.64
CA MET A 1 -3.46 23.85 26.77
C MET A 1 -4.26 22.81 26.02
N GLY A 2 -4.16 22.78 24.70
CA GLY A 2 -4.81 21.77 23.90
C GLY A 2 -4.04 20.47 23.95
N TYR A 3 -4.78 19.37 23.86
CA TYR A 3 -4.17 18.05 23.76
C TYR A 3 -4.03 17.67 22.28
N CYS A 4 -2.84 17.24 21.89
CA CYS A 4 -2.55 16.84 20.51
C CYS A 4 -2.53 15.31 20.44
N SER A 5 -3.33 14.77 19.52
CA SER A 5 -3.40 13.32 19.35
C SER A 5 -2.36 12.86 18.35
N SER A 6 -1.57 11.86 18.75
CA SER A 6 -0.60 11.25 17.83
C SER A 6 -1.31 10.51 16.71
N PRO A 7 -0.80 10.60 15.47
CA PRO A 7 -1.42 9.84 14.37
C PRO A 7 -1.18 8.35 14.53
N SER A 8 -2.12 7.57 13.99
CA SER A 8 -2.00 6.11 13.99
C SER A 8 -1.33 5.64 12.71
N VAL A 9 -0.33 4.76 12.84
CA VAL A 9 0.32 4.17 11.68
C VAL A 9 -0.69 3.26 10.95
N PRO A 10 -0.71 3.26 9.61
CA PRO A 10 -1.61 2.37 8.87
C PRO A 10 -1.41 0.92 9.27
N TYR A 11 -2.53 0.22 9.44
CA TYR A 11 -2.51 -1.16 9.91
C TYR A 11 -2.08 -2.08 8.77
N GLY A 12 -1.21 -3.05 9.11
CA GLY A 12 -0.83 -4.13 8.20
C GLY A 12 0.40 -3.89 7.35
N GLY A 13 0.89 -2.67 7.27
CA GLY A 13 2.05 -2.37 6.44
C GLY A 13 1.79 -2.50 4.95
N ALA A 14 2.86 -2.55 4.16
CA ALA A 14 2.75 -2.62 2.71
C ALA A 14 2.23 -3.97 2.24
N PRO A 15 1.34 -4.02 1.22
CA PRO A 15 0.90 -5.30 0.68
C PRO A 15 2.03 -6.02 -0.04
N SER A 16 1.93 -7.36 -0.10
CA SER A 16 2.94 -8.20 -0.74
C SER A 16 2.54 -8.49 -2.17
N LYS A 17 3.51 -8.36 -3.08
CA LYS A 17 3.29 -8.72 -4.48
C LYS A 17 3.10 -10.22 -4.59
N PRO A 18 2.10 -10.72 -5.36
CA PRO A 18 1.93 -12.15 -5.55
C PRO A 18 3.12 -12.75 -6.30
N SER A 19 3.43 -14.01 -6.00
CA SER A 19 4.52 -14.72 -6.66
C SER A 19 4.13 -15.09 -8.09
N ALA A 20 5.03 -14.82 -9.04
CA ALA A 20 4.80 -15.21 -10.43
C ALA A 20 4.90 -16.72 -10.57
N PRO A 21 4.01 -17.36 -11.38
CA PRO A 21 4.17 -18.77 -11.71
C PRO A 21 5.49 -19.04 -12.42
N TYR A 22 5.98 -20.27 -12.32
CA TYR A 22 7.24 -20.65 -12.97
C TYR A 22 7.24 -20.45 -14.48
N CYS A 23 6.06 -20.45 -15.08
CA CYS A 23 5.90 -20.28 -16.53
C CYS A 23 5.92 -18.82 -16.98
N VAL A 24 6.07 -17.86 -16.05
CA VAL A 24 6.19 -16.44 -16.38
C VAL A 24 7.65 -16.04 -16.36
N ASN A 25 8.10 -15.41 -17.45
CA ASN A 25 9.45 -14.84 -17.53
C ASN A 25 9.34 -13.32 -17.35
N GLU A 26 9.64 -12.85 -16.15
CA GLU A 26 9.52 -11.43 -15.83
C GLU A 26 10.55 -10.57 -16.57
N TRP A 27 11.69 -11.16 -16.97
CA TRP A 27 12.72 -10.42 -17.68
C TRP A 27 12.27 -9.99 -19.08
N ASN A 28 11.51 -10.87 -19.77
CA ASN A 28 11.09 -10.64 -21.15
C ASN A 28 9.61 -10.29 -21.27
N ASN A 29 8.87 -10.29 -20.16
CA ASN A 29 7.40 -10.12 -20.15
C ASN A 29 6.72 -11.15 -21.03
N THR A 30 7.20 -12.40 -21.02
CA THR A 30 6.62 -13.50 -21.76
C THR A 30 6.23 -14.62 -20.83
N HIS A 31 5.37 -15.52 -21.30
CA HIS A 31 4.97 -16.66 -20.50
C HIS A 31 4.69 -17.87 -21.39
N THR A 32 4.86 -19.05 -20.81
CA THR A 32 4.47 -20.31 -21.42
C THR A 32 3.32 -20.97 -20.65
N CYS A 33 2.63 -20.18 -19.81
CA CYS A 33 1.51 -20.65 -18.99
C CYS A 33 0.32 -21.00 -19.86
N ASP A 34 -0.49 -21.95 -19.39
CA ASP A 34 -1.82 -22.16 -19.96
C ASP A 34 -2.73 -20.97 -19.60
N ASP A 35 -3.87 -20.90 -20.30
CA ASP A 35 -4.78 -19.76 -20.14
C ASP A 35 -5.27 -19.61 -18.70
N TRP A 36 -5.57 -20.73 -18.04
CA TRP A 36 -6.08 -20.71 -16.69
C TRP A 36 -5.04 -20.15 -15.71
N THR A 37 -3.79 -20.57 -15.83
CA THR A 37 -2.71 -20.14 -14.95
C THR A 37 -2.42 -18.66 -15.11
N ILE A 38 -2.37 -18.18 -16.35
CA ILE A 38 -2.08 -16.77 -16.59
C ILE A 38 -3.24 -15.88 -16.16
N ASP A 39 -4.48 -16.33 -16.33
CA ASP A 39 -5.66 -15.59 -15.89
C ASP A 39 -5.69 -15.46 -14.36
N SER A 40 -5.38 -16.54 -13.65
CA SER A 40 -5.27 -16.51 -12.19
C SER A 40 -4.22 -15.52 -11.72
N TYR A 41 -3.05 -15.52 -12.35
CA TYR A 41 -1.99 -14.60 -11.99
C TYR A 41 -2.39 -13.16 -12.26
N GLN A 42 -3.04 -12.89 -13.39
CA GLN A 42 -3.52 -11.55 -13.70
C GLN A 42 -4.55 -11.06 -12.69
N ASN A 43 -5.44 -11.95 -12.23
CA ASN A 43 -6.38 -11.60 -11.17
C ASN A 43 -5.67 -11.26 -9.86
N ASP A 44 -4.64 -12.02 -9.51
CA ASP A 44 -3.85 -11.76 -8.31
C ASP A 44 -3.16 -10.40 -8.41
N LEU A 45 -2.66 -10.04 -9.59
CA LEU A 45 -2.03 -8.75 -9.82
C LEU A 45 -3.03 -7.59 -9.69
N ARG A 46 -4.26 -7.78 -10.17
CA ARG A 46 -5.31 -6.77 -10.02
C ARG A 46 -5.69 -6.57 -8.56
N ASN A 47 -5.80 -7.65 -7.81
CA ASN A 47 -6.06 -7.58 -6.37
C ASN A 47 -4.93 -6.86 -5.65
N TYR A 48 -3.69 -7.17 -6.02
CA TYR A 48 -2.53 -6.48 -5.47
C TYR A 48 -2.59 -4.98 -5.78
N GLN A 49 -2.99 -4.61 -6.97
CA GLN A 49 -3.13 -3.20 -7.35
C GLN A 49 -4.13 -2.48 -6.44
N TYR A 50 -5.27 -3.11 -6.15
CA TYR A 50 -6.26 -2.55 -5.22
C TYR A 50 -5.67 -2.38 -3.82
N GLU A 51 -4.93 -3.37 -3.35
CA GLU A 51 -4.32 -3.30 -2.03
C GLU A 51 -3.29 -2.17 -1.96
N VAL A 52 -2.51 -1.99 -3.02
CA VAL A 52 -1.53 -0.91 -3.10
C VAL A 52 -2.23 0.45 -3.08
N GLU A 53 -3.32 0.60 -3.83
CA GLU A 53 -4.07 1.85 -3.85
C GLU A 53 -4.63 2.20 -2.48
N ARG A 54 -5.19 1.22 -1.77
CA ARG A 54 -5.69 1.43 -0.42
C ARG A 54 -4.58 1.78 0.55
N PHE A 55 -3.45 1.12 0.41
CA PHE A 55 -2.29 1.41 1.25
C PHE A 55 -1.78 2.84 1.03
N ILE A 56 -1.75 3.30 -0.21
CA ILE A 56 -1.36 4.67 -0.53
C ILE A 56 -2.34 5.67 0.10
N ASP A 57 -3.65 5.41 0.00
CA ASP A 57 -4.65 6.27 0.63
C ASP A 57 -4.46 6.35 2.14
N ASP A 58 -4.22 5.21 2.78
CA ASP A 58 -3.98 5.17 4.23
C ASP A 58 -2.71 5.92 4.61
N LEU A 59 -1.66 5.82 3.79
CA LEU A 59 -0.44 6.57 4.01
C LEU A 59 -0.65 8.08 3.88
N GLN A 60 -1.45 8.50 2.90
CA GLN A 60 -1.76 9.91 2.72
C GLN A 60 -2.51 10.47 3.93
N ASP A 61 -3.46 9.72 4.45
CA ASP A 61 -4.18 10.10 5.66
C ASP A 61 -3.23 10.18 6.86
N TYR A 62 -2.34 9.22 6.99
CA TYR A 62 -1.35 9.23 8.06
C TYR A 62 -0.45 10.45 7.97
N LEU A 63 0.03 10.78 6.78
CA LEU A 63 0.92 11.92 6.60
C LEU A 63 0.22 13.23 6.94
N ARG A 64 -1.05 13.37 6.56
CA ARG A 64 -1.84 14.55 6.89
C ARG A 64 -2.03 14.66 8.40
N ASP A 65 -2.39 13.54 9.05
CA ASP A 65 -2.60 13.53 10.48
C ASP A 65 -1.31 13.81 11.24
N ALA A 66 -0.18 13.31 10.75
CA ALA A 66 1.12 13.57 11.34
C ALA A 66 1.48 15.06 11.24
N GLN A 67 1.18 15.66 10.11
CA GLN A 67 1.42 17.08 9.90
C GLN A 67 0.56 17.91 10.83
N ASP A 68 -0.72 17.56 10.97
CA ASP A 68 -1.63 18.25 11.90
C ASP A 68 -1.15 18.09 13.34
N TYR A 69 -0.66 16.91 13.70
CA TYR A 69 -0.12 16.68 15.04
C TYR A 69 1.08 17.57 15.32
N VAL A 70 2.02 17.67 14.39
CA VAL A 70 3.19 18.53 14.56
C VAL A 70 2.78 20.00 14.70
N ASN A 71 1.85 20.44 13.86
CA ASN A 71 1.35 21.82 13.95
C ASN A 71 0.66 22.09 15.29
N CYS A 72 -0.09 21.12 15.78
CA CYS A 72 -0.73 21.23 17.09
C CYS A 72 0.30 21.36 18.20
N GLU A 73 1.36 20.55 18.17
CA GLU A 73 2.43 20.60 19.17
C GLU A 73 3.16 21.94 19.14
N ILE A 74 3.44 22.46 17.96
CA ILE A 74 4.10 23.76 17.82
C ILE A 74 3.25 24.86 18.44
N ARG A 75 1.94 24.86 18.19
CA ARG A 75 1.03 25.85 18.76
C ARG A 75 0.93 25.73 20.28
N SER A 76 0.95 24.51 20.78
CA SER A 76 0.84 24.28 22.23
C SER A 76 2.06 24.79 22.99
N LEU A 77 3.22 24.79 22.34
CA LEU A 77 4.46 25.25 22.95
C LEU A 77 4.61 26.79 22.92
N ASN A 78 3.84 27.44 22.08
CA ASN A 78 3.82 28.88 21.99
C ASN A 78 2.82 29.49 22.97
#